data_e93c3eb93550f4092255284d334a5a97
#
_entry.id   e93c3eb93550f4092255284d334a5a97
#
_cell.length_a   1.000
_cell.length_b   1.000
_cell.length_c   1.000
_cell.angle_alpha   90.00
_cell.angle_beta   90.00
_cell.angle_gamma   90.00
#
_symmetry.space_group_name_H-M   'P 1'
#
loop_
_entity.id
_entity.type
_entity.pdbx_description
1 polymer ?
#
loop_
_entity_poly.entity_id
_entity_poly.type
_entity_poly.pdbx_seq_one_letter_code
_entity_poly.pdbx_strand_id
1 'polypeptide(L)'
;MKRRILLVDDELAILLTLKAILEMHHFEVETASSAKEGAQRLTKATYDMVITDMRMETETAGYDVIRAAKAQPYEPAVAVLTAYPSLGSDWKTKGAHSLLVKPVNTDELLRQLEHLLSMHQLNKGKNGKNAPLPRPDKTAKAEKKAI
;
A
#
# COMPACT_ATOMS: atom_id res chain seq x y z
N MET A 1 -8.45 -13.27 -8.95
CA MET A 1 -8.88 -12.21 -8.12
C MET A 1 -8.07 -10.98 -8.30
N LYS A 2 -8.67 -9.83 -8.27
CA LYS A 2 -7.94 -8.60 -8.40
C LYS A 2 -7.26 -8.25 -7.09
N ARG A 3 -6.08 -7.70 -7.18
CA ARG A 3 -5.40 -7.18 -6.01
C ARG A 3 -6.00 -5.83 -5.65
N ARG A 4 -6.13 -5.57 -4.38
CA ARG A 4 -6.76 -4.34 -3.90
C ARG A 4 -5.72 -3.38 -3.35
N ILE A 5 -5.81 -2.13 -3.80
CA ILE A 5 -4.89 -1.08 -3.42
C ILE A 5 -5.67 0.05 -2.76
N LEU A 6 -5.16 0.55 -1.64
CA LEU A 6 -5.68 1.76 -1.03
C LEU A 6 -4.73 2.91 -1.35
N LEU A 7 -5.23 3.96 -1.97
CA LEU A 7 -4.45 5.15 -2.27
C LEU A 7 -4.84 6.24 -1.28
N VAL A 8 -3.86 6.84 -0.62
CA VAL A 8 -4.12 7.90 0.35
C VAL A 8 -3.33 9.14 -0.05
N ASP A 9 -4.02 10.21 -0.41
CA ASP A 9 -3.38 11.45 -0.84
C ASP A 9 -4.43 12.55 -0.75
N ASP A 10 -4.04 13.75 -0.35
CA ASP A 10 -5.01 14.83 -0.23
C ASP A 10 -5.18 15.59 -1.54
N GLU A 11 -4.45 15.24 -2.59
CA GLU A 11 -4.62 15.87 -3.88
C GLU A 11 -5.58 15.04 -4.71
N LEU A 12 -6.77 15.56 -4.94
CA LEU A 12 -7.79 14.82 -5.67
C LEU A 12 -7.33 14.42 -7.07
N ALA A 13 -6.60 15.30 -7.74
CA ALA A 13 -6.13 15.00 -9.09
C ALA A 13 -5.22 13.77 -9.10
N ILE A 14 -4.36 13.63 -8.09
CA ILE A 14 -3.48 12.48 -8.00
C ILE A 14 -4.30 11.22 -7.75
N LEU A 15 -5.27 11.29 -6.83
CA LEU A 15 -6.09 10.13 -6.53
C LEU A 15 -6.84 9.63 -7.76
N LEU A 16 -7.47 10.57 -8.48
CA LEU A 16 -8.26 10.17 -9.64
C LEU A 16 -7.39 9.63 -10.77
N THR A 17 -6.24 10.26 -10.99
CA THR A 17 -5.34 9.82 -12.05
C THR A 17 -4.78 8.45 -11.77
N LEU A 18 -4.27 8.23 -10.57
CA LEU A 18 -3.68 6.94 -10.23
C LEU A 18 -4.72 5.85 -10.16
N LYS A 19 -5.91 6.18 -9.64
CA LYS A 19 -6.98 5.21 -9.60
C LYS A 19 -7.32 4.73 -11.01
N ALA A 20 -7.46 5.66 -11.95
CA ALA A 20 -7.79 5.30 -13.32
C ALA A 20 -6.71 4.41 -13.95
N ILE A 21 -5.44 4.77 -13.74
CA ILE A 21 -4.34 4.00 -14.31
C ILE A 21 -4.32 2.59 -13.73
N LEU A 22 -4.44 2.49 -12.43
CA LEU A 22 -4.34 1.18 -11.78
C LEU A 22 -5.53 0.30 -12.11
N GLU A 23 -6.72 0.89 -12.22
CA GLU A 23 -7.90 0.11 -12.59
C GLU A 23 -7.79 -0.41 -14.03
N MET A 24 -7.15 0.36 -14.91
CA MET A 24 -6.93 -0.10 -16.27
C MET A 24 -6.00 -1.31 -16.30
N HIS A 25 -5.20 -1.50 -15.26
CA HIS A 25 -4.28 -2.61 -15.20
C HIS A 25 -4.76 -3.68 -14.22
N HIS A 26 -6.07 -3.72 -14.02
CA HIS A 26 -6.74 -4.82 -13.33
C HIS A 26 -6.55 -4.82 -11.81
N PHE A 27 -6.24 -3.69 -11.22
CA PHE A 27 -6.26 -3.55 -9.77
C PHE A 27 -7.62 -3.03 -9.34
N GLU A 28 -8.01 -3.35 -8.13
CA GLU A 28 -9.21 -2.80 -7.53
C GLU A 28 -8.73 -1.71 -6.58
N VAL A 29 -9.19 -0.47 -6.74
CA VAL A 29 -8.62 0.67 -6.06
C VAL A 29 -9.65 1.42 -5.24
N GLU A 30 -9.32 1.69 -3.98
CA GLU A 30 -10.11 2.59 -3.14
C GLU A 30 -9.22 3.76 -2.76
N THR A 31 -9.82 4.91 -2.52
CA THR A 31 -9.07 6.11 -2.23
C THR A 31 -9.47 6.68 -0.88
N ALA A 32 -8.56 7.41 -0.27
CA ALA A 32 -8.81 8.17 0.94
C ALA A 32 -8.08 9.49 0.79
N SER A 33 -8.68 10.57 1.28
CA SER A 33 -8.12 11.89 1.08
C SER A 33 -7.40 12.43 2.31
N SER A 34 -7.26 11.64 3.35
CA SER A 34 -6.53 12.03 4.54
C SER A 34 -6.00 10.79 5.24
N ALA A 35 -5.05 10.98 6.13
CA ALA A 35 -4.52 9.88 6.91
C ALA A 35 -5.61 9.27 7.79
N LYS A 36 -6.47 10.12 8.34
CA LYS A 36 -7.55 9.64 9.19
C LYS A 36 -8.47 8.72 8.40
N GLU A 37 -8.88 9.15 7.22
CA GLU A 37 -9.75 8.33 6.39
C GLU A 37 -9.05 7.05 5.96
N GLY A 38 -7.76 7.16 5.62
CA GLY A 38 -6.98 5.98 5.23
C GLY A 38 -6.93 4.96 6.35
N ALA A 39 -6.67 5.40 7.57
CA ALA A 39 -6.62 4.50 8.71
C ALA A 39 -7.97 3.82 8.94
N GLN A 40 -9.06 4.56 8.76
CA GLN A 40 -10.39 3.99 8.93
C GLN A 40 -10.66 2.92 7.89
N ARG A 41 -10.27 3.15 6.65
CA ARG A 41 -10.51 2.17 5.60
C ARG A 41 -9.72 0.90 5.84
N LEU A 42 -8.53 1.03 6.39
CA LEU A 42 -7.69 -0.14 6.65
C LEU A 42 -8.30 -1.10 7.67
N THR A 43 -9.17 -0.61 8.54
CA THR A 43 -9.82 -1.48 9.49
C THR A 43 -11.12 -2.08 8.95
N LYS A 44 -11.65 -1.52 7.86
CA LYS A 44 -12.94 -1.96 7.34
C LYS A 44 -12.84 -2.93 6.17
N ALA A 45 -11.69 -3.01 5.54
CA ALA A 45 -11.50 -3.90 4.42
C ALA A 45 -10.04 -4.34 4.39
N THR A 46 -9.73 -5.33 3.57
CA THR A 46 -8.34 -5.80 3.46
C THR A 46 -7.76 -5.30 2.14
N TYR A 47 -6.49 -5.03 2.14
CA TYR A 47 -5.80 -4.54 0.96
C TYR A 47 -4.49 -5.29 0.77
N ASP A 48 -4.10 -5.46 -0.48
CA ASP A 48 -2.80 -6.07 -0.78
C ASP A 48 -1.70 -5.03 -0.67
N MET A 49 -2.04 -3.76 -0.91
CA MET A 49 -1.06 -2.69 -0.87
C MET A 49 -1.71 -1.38 -0.46
N VAL A 50 -0.95 -0.55 0.24
CA VAL A 50 -1.34 0.81 0.56
C VAL A 50 -0.28 1.73 -0.02
N ILE A 51 -0.71 2.75 -0.75
CA ILE A 51 0.19 3.77 -1.27
C ILE A 51 -0.25 5.08 -0.63
N THR A 52 0.63 5.72 0.12
CA THR A 52 0.26 6.93 0.83
C THR A 52 1.23 8.07 0.55
N ASP A 53 0.69 9.28 0.40
CA ASP A 53 1.51 10.47 0.41
C ASP A 53 2.00 10.67 1.84
N MET A 54 3.10 11.38 2.01
CA MET A 54 3.64 11.64 3.32
C MET A 54 3.01 12.89 3.93
N ARG A 55 2.89 13.95 3.15
CA ARG A 55 2.38 15.23 3.65
C ARG A 55 0.92 15.39 3.25
N MET A 56 0.06 15.45 4.21
CA MET A 56 -1.37 15.64 3.97
C MET A 56 -1.89 16.63 5.01
N GLU A 57 -2.70 16.18 5.99
CA GLU A 57 -3.20 17.09 7.01
C GLU A 57 -2.04 17.62 7.87
N THR A 58 -0.96 16.86 7.99
CA THR A 58 0.27 17.32 8.62
C THR A 58 1.43 16.90 7.74
N GLU A 59 2.61 17.37 8.02
CA GLU A 59 3.78 17.03 7.20
C GLU A 59 4.18 15.58 7.35
N THR A 60 3.72 14.90 8.38
CA THR A 60 4.08 13.52 8.62
C THR A 60 2.84 12.62 8.68
N ALA A 61 1.74 13.06 8.09
CA ALA A 61 0.50 12.29 8.14
C ALA A 61 0.66 10.89 7.55
N GLY A 62 1.53 10.74 6.56
CA GLY A 62 1.76 9.42 5.97
C GLY A 62 2.28 8.41 6.97
N TYR A 63 2.98 8.83 8.00
CA TYR A 63 3.46 7.89 9.01
C TYR A 63 2.28 7.28 9.78
N ASP A 64 1.20 8.02 9.95
CA ASP A 64 0.01 7.49 10.60
C ASP A 64 -0.61 6.39 9.75
N VAL A 65 -0.61 6.57 8.44
CA VAL A 65 -1.12 5.56 7.52
C VAL A 65 -0.23 4.32 7.57
N ILE A 66 1.10 4.52 7.57
CA ILE A 66 2.03 3.40 7.63
C ILE A 66 1.80 2.61 8.93
N ARG A 67 1.66 3.31 10.05
CA ARG A 67 1.42 2.63 11.32
C ARG A 67 0.13 1.84 11.30
N ALA A 68 -0.93 2.44 10.76
CA ALA A 68 -2.22 1.77 10.69
C ALA A 68 -2.13 0.53 9.80
N ALA A 69 -1.41 0.62 8.70
CA ALA A 69 -1.24 -0.51 7.80
C ALA A 69 -0.44 -1.64 8.47
N LYS A 70 0.63 -1.28 9.16
CA LYS A 70 1.46 -2.30 9.81
C LYS A 70 0.73 -2.99 10.94
N ALA A 71 -0.29 -2.37 11.49
CA ALA A 71 -1.07 -2.96 12.56
C ALA A 71 -2.09 -3.98 12.06
N GLN A 72 -2.30 -4.07 10.74
CA GLN A 72 -3.33 -4.96 10.22
C GLN A 72 -2.81 -6.39 10.11
N PRO A 73 -3.63 -7.37 10.51
CA PRO A 73 -3.19 -8.76 10.44
C PRO A 73 -2.99 -9.27 9.02
N TYR A 74 -3.60 -8.63 8.03
CA TYR A 74 -3.43 -9.05 6.65
C TYR A 74 -2.14 -8.52 6.01
N GLU A 75 -1.38 -7.72 6.73
CA GLU A 75 -0.03 -7.29 6.32
C GLU A 75 0.06 -6.76 4.90
N PRO A 76 -0.53 -5.62 4.61
CA PRO A 76 -0.44 -5.07 3.25
C PRO A 76 0.97 -4.57 2.95
N ALA A 77 1.36 -4.59 1.69
CA ALA A 77 2.60 -3.92 1.30
C ALA A 77 2.37 -2.42 1.42
N VAL A 78 3.40 -1.66 1.75
CA VAL A 78 3.26 -0.22 1.97
C VAL A 78 4.28 0.53 1.13
N ALA A 79 3.81 1.47 0.33
CA ALA A 79 4.67 2.34 -0.47
C ALA A 79 4.34 3.79 -0.15
N VAL A 80 5.36 4.62 -0.08
CA VAL A 80 5.18 6.05 0.15
C VAL A 80 5.34 6.76 -1.20
N LEU A 81 4.45 7.68 -1.51
CA LEU A 81 4.49 8.45 -2.74
C LEU A 81 4.66 9.91 -2.33
N THR A 82 5.76 10.54 -2.69
CA THR A 82 6.03 11.89 -2.23
C THR A 82 6.74 12.72 -3.29
N ALA A 83 6.50 14.03 -3.27
CA ALA A 83 7.22 14.96 -4.11
C ALA A 83 8.49 15.44 -3.41
N TYR A 84 8.67 15.08 -2.15
CA TYR A 84 9.79 15.56 -1.34
C TYR A 84 10.54 14.40 -0.71
N PRO A 85 11.34 13.69 -1.51
CA PRO A 85 11.98 12.47 -1.00
C PRO A 85 12.91 12.71 0.19
N SER A 86 13.47 13.89 0.30
CA SER A 86 14.34 14.16 1.44
C SER A 86 13.57 14.22 2.75
N LEU A 87 12.28 14.56 2.69
CA LEU A 87 11.48 14.60 3.89
C LEU A 87 11.02 13.21 4.29
N GLY A 88 11.03 12.29 3.36
CA GLY A 88 10.62 10.93 3.67
C GLY A 88 11.79 9.99 3.81
N SER A 89 12.96 10.51 4.16
CA SER A 89 14.14 9.69 4.16
C SER A 89 14.11 8.57 5.20
N ASP A 90 13.26 8.67 6.21
CA ASP A 90 13.18 7.63 7.22
C ASP A 90 11.98 6.69 6.98
N TRP A 91 11.44 6.70 5.77
CA TRP A 91 10.28 5.86 5.46
C TRP A 91 10.51 4.39 5.74
N LYS A 92 11.72 3.93 5.53
CA LYS A 92 12.04 2.53 5.74
C LYS A 92 11.97 2.16 7.22
N THR A 93 12.52 2.99 8.07
CA THR A 93 12.52 2.72 9.49
C THR A 93 11.11 2.83 10.07
N LYS A 94 10.21 3.52 9.36
CA LYS A 94 8.83 3.65 9.82
C LYS A 94 7.95 2.50 9.30
N GLY A 95 8.51 1.64 8.49
CA GLY A 95 7.79 0.43 8.09
C GLY A 95 7.33 0.36 6.64
N ALA A 96 7.60 1.38 5.85
CA ALA A 96 7.25 1.32 4.43
C ALA A 96 8.24 0.45 3.67
N HIS A 97 7.76 -0.20 2.64
CA HIS A 97 8.59 -1.11 1.84
C HIS A 97 9.21 -0.44 0.63
N SER A 98 8.66 0.68 0.18
CA SER A 98 9.15 1.33 -1.03
C SER A 98 8.82 2.81 -1.02
N LEU A 99 9.59 3.59 -1.76
CA LEU A 99 9.37 5.02 -1.93
C LEU A 99 9.21 5.30 -3.41
N LEU A 100 8.15 6.00 -3.76
CA LEU A 100 7.90 6.44 -5.13
C LEU A 100 7.93 7.96 -5.12
N VAL A 101 8.55 8.54 -6.12
CA VAL A 101 8.71 10.00 -6.17
C VAL A 101 7.81 10.61 -7.23
N LYS A 102 7.04 11.63 -6.87
CA LYS A 102 6.16 12.34 -7.81
C LYS A 102 7.00 13.27 -8.68
N PRO A 103 6.65 13.48 -9.92
CA PRO A 103 5.58 12.83 -10.65
C PRO A 103 6.01 11.43 -11.08
N VAL A 104 5.06 10.50 -11.18
CA VAL A 104 5.39 9.13 -11.45
C VAL A 104 5.09 8.78 -12.89
N ASN A 105 6.05 8.19 -13.56
CA ASN A 105 5.83 7.66 -14.91
C ASN A 105 4.97 6.40 -14.76
N THR A 106 3.97 6.24 -15.63
CA THR A 106 3.05 5.14 -15.54
C THR A 106 3.74 3.77 -15.61
N ASP A 107 4.62 3.58 -16.58
CA ASP A 107 5.28 2.30 -16.74
C ASP A 107 6.17 1.99 -15.55
N GLU A 108 6.86 2.99 -15.05
CA GLU A 108 7.72 2.84 -13.90
C GLU A 108 6.91 2.50 -12.67
N LEU A 109 5.79 3.18 -12.47
CA LEU A 109 4.91 2.93 -11.36
C LEU A 109 4.45 1.47 -11.37
N LEU A 110 3.92 1.02 -12.49
CA LEU A 110 3.39 -0.34 -12.57
C LEU A 110 4.46 -1.38 -12.33
N ARG A 111 5.66 -1.16 -12.87
CA ARG A 111 6.76 -2.08 -12.68
C ARG A 111 7.16 -2.16 -11.21
N GLN A 112 7.25 -1.02 -10.55
CA GLN A 112 7.60 -1.00 -9.14
C GLN A 112 6.54 -1.64 -8.26
N LEU A 113 5.27 -1.41 -8.58
CA LEU A 113 4.20 -2.01 -7.80
C LEU A 113 4.17 -3.52 -7.94
N GLU A 114 4.35 -4.03 -9.16
CA GLU A 114 4.35 -5.47 -9.36
C GLU A 114 5.54 -6.10 -8.64
N HIS A 115 6.69 -5.45 -8.72
CA HIS A 115 7.87 -5.96 -8.03
C HIS A 115 7.64 -5.97 -6.52
N LEU A 116 7.12 -4.88 -5.98
CA LEU A 116 6.88 -4.77 -4.56
C LEU A 116 5.89 -5.81 -4.08
N LEU A 117 4.80 -6.00 -4.82
CA LEU A 117 3.81 -7.00 -4.43
C LEU A 117 4.39 -8.41 -4.45
N SER A 118 5.20 -8.72 -5.45
CA SER A 118 5.82 -10.03 -5.53
C SER A 118 6.79 -10.27 -4.40
N MET A 119 7.64 -9.29 -4.12
CA MET A 119 8.62 -9.44 -3.06
C MET A 119 7.96 -9.50 -1.69
N HIS A 120 6.92 -8.70 -1.49
CA HIS A 120 6.23 -8.69 -0.22
C HIS A 120 5.55 -10.03 0.04
N GLN A 121 4.94 -10.60 -0.98
CA GLN A 121 4.27 -11.88 -0.84
C GLN A 121 5.28 -12.98 -0.49
N LEU A 122 6.45 -12.94 -1.10
CA LEU A 122 7.47 -13.93 -0.79
C LEU A 122 7.99 -13.76 0.65
N ASN A 123 8.08 -12.55 1.12
CA ASN A 123 8.65 -12.30 2.44
C ASN A 123 7.70 -12.47 3.59
N LYS A 124 6.40 -12.49 3.32
CA LYS A 124 5.42 -12.58 4.39
C LYS A 124 5.66 -13.79 5.27
N GLY A 125 5.88 -14.91 4.68
CA GLY A 125 6.09 -16.10 5.45
C GLY A 125 7.40 -16.08 6.20
N LYS A 126 8.42 -15.49 5.63
CA LYS A 126 9.71 -15.49 6.25
C LYS A 126 9.77 -14.59 7.45
N ASN A 127 9.24 -13.43 7.33
CA ASN A 127 9.28 -12.51 8.40
C ASN A 127 8.53 -12.98 9.57
N GLY A 128 7.56 -13.79 9.40
CA GLY A 128 6.86 -14.15 10.53
C GLY A 128 7.25 -15.49 10.79
N LYS A 129 8.36 -15.76 11.21
CA LYS A 129 8.71 -16.96 11.47
C LYS A 129 7.79 -17.58 12.27
N ASN A 130 7.09 -16.90 12.82
CA ASN A 130 6.17 -17.40 13.58
C ASN A 130 5.04 -17.36 12.81
N ALA A 131 5.08 -17.22 11.62
CA ALA A 131 4.00 -17.03 10.90
C ALA A 131 3.19 -18.21 10.99
N PRO A 132 2.08 -18.09 11.08
CA PRO A 132 1.22 -19.09 11.24
C PRO A 132 1.14 -19.78 10.05
N LEU A 133 0.71 -20.70 10.13
CA LEU A 133 0.56 -21.28 9.09
C LEU A 133 -0.26 -20.81 8.23
N PRO A 134 -0.41 -21.19 7.24
CA PRO A 134 -1.09 -20.67 6.22
C PRO A 134 -2.40 -20.51 6.57
N ARG A 135 -2.92 -19.53 6.35
CA ARG A 135 -4.12 -19.25 6.58
C ARG A 135 -4.90 -19.85 5.63
N PRO A 136 -5.68 -20.43 5.83
CA PRO A 136 -6.48 -21.08 4.93
C PRO A 136 -7.28 -20.26 4.17
N ASP A 137 -7.15 -19.84 4.12
CA ASP A 137 -7.91 -19.22 3.58
C ASP A 137 -8.37 -18.89 3.11
N LYS A 138 -8.35 -18.65 2.79
CA LYS A 138 -8.68 -18.13 2.42
C LYS A 138 -8.82 -18.24 1.84
N THR A 139 -8.48 -18.33 1.65
CA THR A 139 -8.66 -18.27 1.12
C THR A 139 -8.43 -18.44 0.80
N ALA A 140 -8.02 -18.64 0.59
CA ALA A 140 -8.01 -18.65 0.31
C ALA A 140 -7.58 -18.60 0.11
N LYS A 141 -7.25 -18.40 -0.19
CA LYS A 141 -7.14 -18.15 -0.47
C LYS A 141 -6.77 -18.32 -0.69
N ALA A 142 -6.51 -18.44 -0.90
CA ALA A 142 -6.52 -18.52 -1.15
C ALA A 142 -6.01 -18.56 -1.37
N GLU A 143 -5.81 -18.39 -1.75
CA GLU A 143 -5.77 -18.35 -1.99
C GLU A 143 -5.21 -18.33 -2.00
N LYS A 144 -4.97 -18.30 -2.34
CA LYS A 144 -4.81 -18.15 -2.45
C LYS A 144 -4.31 -18.31 -2.46
N LYS A 145 -4.18 -18.35 -2.72
CA LYS A 145 -4.02 -18.41 -2.79
C LYS A 145 -3.69 -18.53 -2.89
N ALA A 146 -3.53 -18.63 -3.00
CA ALA A 146 -3.54 -18.62 -3.05
C ALA A 146 -3.20 -18.60 -2.93
N ILE A 147 -3.04 -18.38 -3.21
CA ILE A 147 -3.10 -18.21 -3.10
C ILE A 147 -3.03 -18.21 -3.10
#